data_04d254dbd7806ec46474ba4bc85f7183
#
_entry.id   04d254dbd7806ec46474ba4bc85f7183
#
_cell.length_a   1.000
_cell.length_b   1.000
_cell.length_c   1.000
_cell.angle_alpha   90.00
_cell.angle_beta   90.00
_cell.angle_gamma   90.00
#
_symmetry.space_group_name_H-M   'P 1'
#
loop_
_entity.id
_entity.type
_entity.pdbx_description
1 polymer ?
#
loop_
_entity_poly.entity_id
_entity_poly.type
_entity_poly.pdbx_seq_one_letter_code
_entity_poly.pdbx_strand_id
1 'polypeptide(L)'
;MKKTIFIQFFLLSILCLCSTQYLNAKGSCPFNMPDVKLPIIPNYTVSILDFGGVGDGGTVNTESFSQAMKHLAQKGGGKLVVPAGIWLTGPIQFENCTELHVEQGAFILFTTDFDAYPLVTSVYEGNTAQKKMSPLWAYEKHDVAITGTGAFDAQGQAWRPSKKSKFTESQWKELTSGKGIEMKNVWYPDAKNDEFAGKPGKPDMRR
;
A
#
# COMPACT_ATOMS: atom_id res chain seq x y z
N MET A 1 -7.62 -60.12 18.57
CA MET A 1 -7.49 -58.73 19.07
C MET A 1 -6.09 -58.13 18.91
N LYS A 2 -4.98 -58.80 19.26
CA LYS A 2 -3.61 -58.21 19.16
C LYS A 2 -3.13 -57.91 17.76
N LYS A 3 -3.51 -58.70 16.74
CA LYS A 3 -3.13 -58.44 15.34
C LYS A 3 -3.81 -57.21 14.69
N THR A 4 -5.05 -56.95 15.07
CA THR A 4 -5.82 -55.79 14.55
C THR A 4 -5.29 -54.45 15.06
N ILE A 5 -4.87 -54.45 16.34
CA ILE A 5 -4.26 -53.24 16.95
C ILE A 5 -2.91 -52.91 16.30
N PHE A 6 -2.11 -53.93 15.96
CA PHE A 6 -0.81 -53.72 15.30
C PHE A 6 -0.93 -53.15 13.90
N ILE A 7 -1.94 -53.58 13.14
CA ILE A 7 -2.24 -53.06 11.80
C ILE A 7 -2.72 -51.63 11.85
N GLN A 8 -3.54 -51.28 12.87
CA GLN A 8 -3.99 -49.88 13.05
C GLN A 8 -2.85 -48.91 13.43
N PHE A 9 -1.92 -49.36 14.30
CA PHE A 9 -0.73 -48.56 14.64
C PHE A 9 0.22 -48.42 13.45
N PHE A 10 0.36 -49.42 12.59
CA PHE A 10 1.18 -49.40 11.42
C PHE A 10 0.60 -48.48 10.33
N LEU A 11 -0.71 -48.48 10.12
CA LEU A 11 -1.43 -47.58 9.24
C LEU A 11 -1.36 -46.12 9.74
N LEU A 12 -1.46 -45.88 11.06
CA LEU A 12 -1.35 -44.55 11.63
C LEU A 12 0.06 -43.97 11.49
N SER A 13 1.11 -44.82 11.63
CA SER A 13 2.50 -44.37 11.42
C SER A 13 2.83 -44.04 9.96
N ILE A 14 2.25 -44.76 9.01
CA ILE A 14 2.40 -44.47 7.58
C ILE A 14 1.68 -43.14 7.23
N LEU A 15 0.49 -42.89 7.81
CA LEU A 15 -0.22 -41.63 7.62
C LEU A 15 0.56 -40.43 8.19
N CYS A 16 1.25 -40.61 9.33
CA CYS A 16 2.08 -39.57 9.95
C CYS A 16 3.37 -39.29 9.14
N LEU A 17 3.92 -40.29 8.48
CA LEU A 17 5.10 -40.15 7.60
C LEU A 17 4.78 -39.46 6.27
N CYS A 18 3.54 -39.58 5.77
CA CYS A 18 3.10 -38.87 4.59
C CYS A 18 2.81 -37.38 4.84
N SER A 19 2.52 -36.99 6.09
CA SER A 19 2.20 -35.59 6.42
C SER A 19 3.44 -34.69 6.60
N THR A 20 4.66 -35.23 6.62
CA THR A 20 5.90 -34.46 6.79
C THR A 20 6.60 -34.11 5.48
N GLN A 21 6.11 -34.57 4.34
CA GLN A 21 6.56 -34.07 3.06
C GLN A 21 5.76 -32.84 2.63
N TYR A 22 5.75 -31.78 3.46
CA TYR A 22 5.54 -30.45 2.92
C TYR A 22 6.73 -30.17 2.00
N LEU A 23 6.46 -30.36 0.75
CA LEU A 23 7.29 -30.04 -0.39
C LEU A 23 7.89 -28.64 -0.21
N ASN A 24 9.14 -28.58 0.15
CA ASN A 24 10.01 -27.52 -0.33
C ASN A 24 10.11 -27.68 -1.87
N ALA A 25 9.06 -27.34 -2.57
CA ALA A 25 9.11 -27.11 -3.99
C ALA A 25 9.91 -25.82 -4.19
N LYS A 26 11.23 -25.91 -4.07
CA LYS A 26 12.12 -25.01 -4.79
C LYS A 26 11.83 -25.32 -6.26
N GLY A 27 10.87 -24.62 -6.83
CA GLY A 27 10.68 -24.63 -8.26
C GLY A 27 12.03 -24.29 -8.86
N SER A 28 12.64 -25.22 -9.58
CA SER A 28 13.85 -24.94 -10.31
C SER A 28 13.50 -23.91 -11.37
N CYS A 29 13.83 -22.66 -11.10
CA CYS A 29 13.70 -21.59 -12.08
C CYS A 29 14.65 -21.94 -13.25
N PRO A 30 14.19 -21.96 -14.50
CA PRO A 30 15.02 -22.33 -15.65
C PRO A 30 16.15 -21.32 -15.92
N PHE A 31 16.23 -20.25 -15.18
CA PHE A 31 17.28 -19.24 -15.25
C PHE A 31 17.82 -18.94 -13.84
N ASN A 32 19.08 -18.51 -13.81
CA ASN A 32 19.77 -18.21 -12.57
C ASN A 32 19.17 -16.91 -12.00
N MET A 33 18.33 -17.02 -10.97
CA MET A 33 17.79 -15.86 -10.26
C MET A 33 18.86 -15.35 -9.30
N PRO A 34 19.15 -14.04 -9.29
CA PRO A 34 20.04 -13.48 -8.29
C PRO A 34 19.44 -13.63 -6.88
N ASP A 35 20.28 -13.87 -5.90
CA ASP A 35 19.85 -13.87 -4.50
C ASP A 35 19.40 -12.47 -4.10
N VAL A 36 18.12 -12.35 -3.75
CA VAL A 36 17.55 -11.09 -3.25
C VAL A 36 17.89 -10.96 -1.78
N LYS A 37 18.68 -9.95 -1.44
CA LYS A 37 19.01 -9.63 -0.04
C LYS A 37 17.81 -8.96 0.63
N LEU A 38 17.56 -9.34 1.88
CA LEU A 38 16.59 -8.62 2.72
C LEU A 38 17.10 -7.21 3.04
N PRO A 39 16.19 -6.24 3.22
CA PRO A 39 16.57 -4.89 3.61
C PRO A 39 17.26 -4.89 4.99
N ILE A 40 18.27 -4.05 5.14
CA ILE A 40 19.01 -3.88 6.40
C ILE A 40 18.40 -2.70 7.14
N ILE A 41 17.64 -2.99 8.18
CA ILE A 41 16.93 -1.99 8.98
C ILE A 41 17.49 -2.03 10.41
N PRO A 42 17.93 -0.91 10.98
CA PRO A 42 18.41 -0.84 12.36
C PRO A 42 17.35 -1.28 13.37
N ASN A 43 17.80 -1.92 14.45
CA ASN A 43 16.92 -2.34 15.54
C ASN A 43 16.59 -1.16 16.47
N TYR A 44 15.90 -0.16 15.89
CA TYR A 44 15.37 1.00 16.60
C TYR A 44 13.88 1.11 16.29
N THR A 45 13.03 1.20 17.29
CA THR A 45 11.58 1.12 17.11
C THR A 45 10.90 2.32 17.79
N VAL A 46 9.93 2.90 17.11
CA VAL A 46 9.05 3.96 17.61
C VAL A 46 7.60 3.63 17.27
N SER A 47 6.66 4.18 18.02
CA SER A 47 5.23 4.08 17.72
C SER A 47 4.74 5.36 17.05
N ILE A 48 3.74 5.23 16.18
CA ILE A 48 3.04 6.40 15.60
C ILE A 48 2.40 7.27 16.70
N LEU A 49 2.06 6.65 17.84
CA LEU A 49 1.51 7.34 19.01
C LEU A 49 2.50 8.36 19.60
N ASP A 50 3.82 8.09 19.53
CA ASP A 50 4.88 8.99 20.03
C ASP A 50 4.94 10.30 19.24
N PHE A 51 4.30 10.33 18.05
CA PHE A 51 4.23 11.49 17.16
C PHE A 51 2.81 12.08 17.06
N GLY A 52 1.99 11.81 18.07
CA GLY A 52 0.63 12.35 18.15
C GLY A 52 -0.36 11.71 17.18
N GLY A 53 -0.07 10.52 16.68
CA GLY A 53 -1.00 9.77 15.84
C GLY A 53 -2.24 9.33 16.62
N VAL A 54 -3.41 9.37 15.95
CA VAL A 54 -4.71 9.00 16.52
C VAL A 54 -5.42 8.04 15.58
N GLY A 55 -5.69 6.81 16.05
CA GLY A 55 -6.28 5.72 15.26
C GLY A 55 -7.81 5.67 15.32
N ASP A 56 -8.50 6.82 15.20
CA ASP A 56 -9.96 6.97 15.37
C ASP A 56 -10.75 6.95 14.04
N GLY A 57 -10.07 6.87 12.91
CA GLY A 57 -10.66 6.89 11.57
C GLY A 57 -11.09 8.28 11.07
N GLY A 58 -10.99 9.32 11.88
CA GLY A 58 -11.38 10.68 11.54
C GLY A 58 -10.22 11.67 11.52
N THR A 59 -9.29 11.52 12.45
CA THR A 59 -8.10 12.38 12.55
C THR A 59 -7.10 12.07 11.44
N VAL A 60 -6.66 13.10 10.71
CA VAL A 60 -5.67 12.95 9.64
C VAL A 60 -4.26 12.88 10.23
N ASN A 61 -3.57 11.78 10.02
CA ASN A 61 -2.26 11.46 10.61
C ASN A 61 -1.06 11.69 9.68
N THR A 62 -1.22 12.39 8.56
CA THR A 62 -0.15 12.59 7.56
C THR A 62 1.12 13.18 8.19
N GLU A 63 0.95 14.18 9.04
CA GLU A 63 2.09 14.82 9.71
C GLU A 63 2.76 13.88 10.72
N SER A 64 1.98 13.11 11.49
CA SER A 64 2.51 12.13 12.44
C SER A 64 3.36 11.07 11.74
N PHE A 65 2.92 10.54 10.59
CA PHE A 65 3.72 9.65 9.77
C PHE A 65 4.98 10.31 9.24
N SER A 66 4.87 11.56 8.74
CA SER A 66 6.02 12.32 8.23
C SER A 66 7.08 12.55 9.30
N GLN A 67 6.67 12.97 10.50
CA GLN A 67 7.58 13.21 11.63
C GLN A 67 8.24 11.91 12.10
N ALA A 68 7.48 10.81 12.19
CA ALA A 68 8.01 9.51 12.57
C ALA A 68 9.07 9.01 11.58
N MET A 69 8.80 9.05 10.27
CA MET A 69 9.76 8.63 9.25
C MET A 69 11.02 9.50 9.23
N LYS A 70 10.87 10.82 9.35
CA LYS A 70 12.02 11.74 9.47
C LYS A 70 12.84 11.48 10.75
N HIS A 71 12.17 11.22 11.86
CA HIS A 71 12.84 10.86 13.11
C HIS A 71 13.67 9.59 12.97
N LEU A 72 13.10 8.54 12.37
CA LEU A 72 13.81 7.30 12.08
C LEU A 72 15.04 7.56 11.20
N ALA A 73 14.90 8.35 10.14
CA ALA A 73 16.00 8.71 9.26
C ALA A 73 17.14 9.42 10.01
N GLN A 74 16.83 10.33 10.93
CA GLN A 74 17.82 11.01 11.79
C GLN A 74 18.57 10.04 12.72
N LYS A 75 17.94 8.89 13.05
CA LYS A 75 18.57 7.82 13.86
C LYS A 75 19.32 6.79 13.00
N GLY A 76 19.37 7.00 11.69
CA GLY A 76 19.99 6.07 10.74
C GLY A 76 19.07 4.96 10.26
N GLY A 77 17.79 5.04 10.55
CA GLY A 77 16.76 4.09 10.18
C GLY A 77 16.04 3.47 11.39
N GLY A 78 15.14 2.53 11.11
CA GLY A 78 14.40 1.82 12.16
C GLY A 78 12.96 1.49 11.75
N LYS A 79 12.18 1.06 12.73
CA LYS A 79 10.82 0.56 12.59
C LYS A 79 9.80 1.55 13.16
N LEU A 80 8.81 1.93 12.36
CA LEU A 80 7.60 2.62 12.80
C LEU A 80 6.50 1.59 13.02
N VAL A 81 6.02 1.46 14.24
CA VAL A 81 4.90 0.59 14.60
C VAL A 81 3.59 1.39 14.56
N VAL A 82 2.61 0.82 13.84
CA VAL A 82 1.24 1.32 13.78
C VAL A 82 0.35 0.30 14.48
N PRO A 83 -0.14 0.58 15.70
CA PRO A 83 -0.97 -0.35 16.47
C PRO A 83 -2.40 -0.43 15.92
N ALA A 84 -3.21 -1.36 16.47
CA ALA A 84 -4.62 -1.53 16.11
C ALA A 84 -5.39 -0.21 16.15
N GLY A 85 -6.24 0.04 15.14
CA GLY A 85 -7.02 1.28 14.96
C GLY A 85 -7.25 1.59 13.49
N ILE A 86 -8.01 2.63 13.20
CA ILE A 86 -8.23 3.14 11.83
C ILE A 86 -7.45 4.44 11.67
N TRP A 87 -6.44 4.41 10.83
CA TRP A 87 -5.45 5.47 10.66
C TRP A 87 -5.69 6.23 9.35
N LEU A 88 -6.52 7.28 9.39
CA LEU A 88 -6.73 8.14 8.23
C LEU A 88 -5.48 8.96 7.97
N THR A 89 -4.95 8.93 6.73
CA THR A 89 -3.74 9.64 6.38
C THR A 89 -3.69 10.05 4.90
N GLY A 90 -2.87 11.03 4.56
CA GLY A 90 -2.38 11.28 3.21
C GLY A 90 -1.21 10.35 2.87
N PRO A 91 -0.36 10.72 1.89
CA PRO A 91 0.75 9.87 1.47
C PRO A 91 1.78 9.67 2.58
N ILE A 92 2.27 8.43 2.71
CA ILE A 92 3.36 8.06 3.61
C ILE A 92 4.64 8.01 2.78
N GLN A 93 5.61 8.85 3.12
CA GLN A 93 6.93 8.89 2.49
C GLN A 93 7.92 8.09 3.32
N PHE A 94 8.57 7.12 2.68
CA PHE A 94 9.62 6.33 3.30
C PHE A 94 10.96 7.05 3.24
N GLU A 95 11.78 6.79 4.23
CA GLU A 95 13.19 7.18 4.27
C GLU A 95 14.09 5.94 4.16
N ASN A 96 15.39 6.15 3.99
CA ASN A 96 16.34 5.03 3.92
C ASN A 96 16.34 4.21 5.20
N CYS A 97 16.48 2.90 5.08
CA CYS A 97 16.56 1.95 6.18
C CYS A 97 15.35 1.99 7.13
N THR A 98 14.13 2.21 6.58
CA THR A 98 12.91 2.31 7.40
C THR A 98 11.92 1.19 7.12
N GLU A 99 11.28 0.73 8.19
CA GLU A 99 10.22 -0.26 8.17
C GLU A 99 8.92 0.35 8.69
N LEU A 100 7.84 0.21 7.91
CA LEU A 100 6.47 0.46 8.38
C LEU A 100 5.86 -0.87 8.83
N HIS A 101 5.71 -1.05 10.14
CA HIS A 101 5.11 -2.24 10.71
C HIS A 101 3.67 -1.98 11.11
N VAL A 102 2.74 -2.60 10.41
CA VAL A 102 1.29 -2.43 10.62
C VAL A 102 0.77 -3.65 11.37
N GLU A 103 0.44 -3.46 12.66
CA GLU A 103 0.02 -4.53 13.54
C GLU A 103 -1.34 -5.13 13.15
N GLN A 104 -1.65 -6.29 13.69
CA GLN A 104 -2.97 -6.90 13.56
C GLN A 104 -4.05 -5.95 14.10
N GLY A 105 -5.11 -5.75 13.29
CA GLY A 105 -6.18 -4.81 13.64
C GLY A 105 -5.89 -3.35 13.33
N ALA A 106 -4.70 -3.02 12.81
CA ALA A 106 -4.43 -1.72 12.25
C ALA A 106 -4.93 -1.65 10.81
N PHE A 107 -5.66 -0.58 10.48
CA PHE A 107 -6.19 -0.30 9.15
C PHE A 107 -5.76 1.09 8.71
N ILE A 108 -4.87 1.18 7.73
CA ILE A 108 -4.42 2.45 7.17
C ILE A 108 -5.35 2.83 6.03
N LEU A 109 -6.10 3.91 6.25
CA LEU A 109 -7.07 4.46 5.30
C LEU A 109 -6.49 5.72 4.68
N PHE A 110 -6.24 5.72 3.39
CA PHE A 110 -5.75 6.91 2.69
C PHE A 110 -6.89 7.85 2.34
N THR A 111 -6.70 9.14 2.62
CA THR A 111 -7.72 10.15 2.33
C THR A 111 -8.03 10.27 0.83
N THR A 112 -9.29 10.57 0.52
CA THR A 112 -9.74 10.92 -0.83
C THR A 112 -9.60 12.41 -1.13
N ASP A 113 -9.03 13.19 -0.21
CA ASP A 113 -8.69 14.57 -0.49
C ASP A 113 -7.46 14.64 -1.40
N PHE A 114 -7.69 15.00 -2.66
CA PHE A 114 -6.64 15.09 -3.69
C PHE A 114 -5.59 16.15 -3.37
N ASP A 115 -5.95 17.19 -2.63
CA ASP A 115 -5.02 18.27 -2.27
C ASP A 115 -4.01 17.83 -1.19
N ALA A 116 -4.29 16.73 -0.47
CA ALA A 116 -3.33 16.11 0.46
C ALA A 116 -2.16 15.41 -0.25
N TYR A 117 -2.23 15.24 -1.59
CA TYR A 117 -1.22 14.54 -2.37
C TYR A 117 -0.44 15.53 -3.23
N PRO A 118 0.81 15.87 -2.87
CA PRO A 118 1.61 16.80 -3.66
C PRO A 118 1.92 16.24 -5.05
N LEU A 119 2.14 17.14 -6.00
CA LEU A 119 2.66 16.77 -7.32
C LEU A 119 4.14 16.42 -7.20
N VAL A 120 4.52 15.30 -7.79
CA VAL A 120 5.90 14.81 -7.85
C VAL A 120 6.27 14.44 -9.27
N THR A 121 7.54 14.64 -9.61
CA THR A 121 8.07 14.15 -10.88
C THR A 121 8.15 12.62 -10.82
N SER A 122 7.54 11.95 -11.78
CA SER A 122 7.52 10.49 -11.88
C SER A 122 7.64 10.05 -13.33
N VAL A 123 7.91 8.78 -13.55
CA VAL A 123 7.97 8.17 -14.88
C VAL A 123 6.77 7.26 -15.06
N TYR A 124 6.06 7.43 -16.17
CA TYR A 124 4.97 6.56 -16.57
C TYR A 124 5.09 6.19 -18.05
N GLU A 125 5.07 4.90 -18.36
CA GLU A 125 5.23 4.39 -19.73
C GLU A 125 6.45 5.01 -20.45
N GLY A 126 7.57 5.21 -19.73
CA GLY A 126 8.80 5.82 -20.26
C GLY A 126 8.79 7.35 -20.38
N ASN A 127 7.70 8.01 -20.05
CA ASN A 127 7.59 9.46 -20.08
C ASN A 127 7.67 10.07 -18.68
N THR A 128 8.49 11.10 -18.53
CA THR A 128 8.55 11.90 -17.30
C THR A 128 7.34 12.82 -17.22
N ALA A 129 6.69 12.84 -16.08
CA ALA A 129 5.49 13.63 -15.87
C ALA A 129 5.30 14.03 -14.41
N GLN A 130 4.55 15.11 -14.19
CA GLN A 130 4.09 15.50 -12.86
C GLN A 130 2.85 14.66 -12.50
N LYS A 131 2.89 13.99 -11.37
CA LYS A 131 1.79 13.15 -10.87
C LYS A 131 1.52 13.43 -9.41
N LYS A 132 0.29 13.18 -8.97
CA LYS A 132 0.00 13.09 -7.54
C LYS A 132 0.87 11.99 -6.92
N MET A 133 1.50 12.28 -5.80
CA MET A 133 2.29 11.31 -5.04
C MET A 133 1.44 10.06 -4.74
N SER A 134 2.04 8.89 -4.86
CA SER A 134 1.37 7.65 -4.46
C SER A 134 1.12 7.59 -2.96
N PRO A 135 0.09 6.88 -2.51
CA PRO A 135 -0.19 6.68 -1.07
C PRO A 135 1.02 6.19 -0.28
N LEU A 136 1.80 5.28 -0.85
CA LEU A 136 3.10 4.83 -0.33
C LEU A 136 4.18 5.29 -1.32
N TRP A 137 5.16 6.05 -0.84
CA TRP A 137 6.17 6.68 -1.69
C TRP A 137 7.58 6.44 -1.18
N ALA A 138 8.43 5.86 -2.04
CA ALA A 138 9.85 5.60 -1.76
C ALA A 138 10.66 5.89 -3.03
N TYR A 139 10.94 7.15 -3.30
CA TYR A 139 11.73 7.56 -4.46
C TYR A 139 13.21 7.68 -4.08
N GLU A 140 14.09 6.96 -4.80
CA GLU A 140 15.55 6.90 -4.56
C GLU A 140 15.89 6.51 -3.11
N LYS A 141 15.10 5.63 -2.52
CA LYS A 141 15.31 5.08 -1.18
C LYS A 141 15.75 3.61 -1.26
N HIS A 142 16.51 3.20 -0.27
CA HIS A 142 16.98 1.81 -0.12
C HIS A 142 16.64 1.25 1.26
N ASP A 143 16.64 -0.07 1.37
CA ASP A 143 16.35 -0.78 2.62
C ASP A 143 15.01 -0.35 3.25
N VAL A 144 13.97 -0.38 2.42
CA VAL A 144 12.60 -0.04 2.84
C VAL A 144 11.79 -1.33 2.98
N ALA A 145 11.00 -1.43 4.05
CA ALA A 145 10.12 -2.57 4.28
C ALA A 145 8.73 -2.17 4.76
N ILE A 146 7.75 -3.00 4.41
CA ILE A 146 6.41 -2.99 4.99
C ILE A 146 6.18 -4.38 5.57
N THR A 147 5.81 -4.45 6.84
CA THR A 147 5.62 -5.72 7.57
C THR A 147 4.36 -5.67 8.42
N GLY A 148 4.06 -6.78 9.09
CA GLY A 148 2.87 -6.92 9.91
C GLY A 148 1.70 -7.55 9.16
N THR A 149 0.53 -7.59 9.81
CA THR A 149 -0.69 -8.24 9.32
C THR A 149 -1.89 -7.30 9.24
N GLY A 150 -1.66 -6.00 9.41
CA GLY A 150 -2.65 -4.96 9.20
C GLY A 150 -3.03 -4.78 7.73
N ALA A 151 -3.97 -3.89 7.45
CA ALA A 151 -4.50 -3.68 6.12
C ALA A 151 -4.34 -2.22 5.65
N PHE A 152 -4.34 -2.04 4.33
CA PHE A 152 -4.29 -0.73 3.68
C PHE A 152 -5.46 -0.59 2.71
N ASP A 153 -6.11 0.58 2.72
CA ASP A 153 -7.07 0.98 1.69
C ASP A 153 -6.72 2.35 1.12
N ALA A 154 -6.30 2.37 -0.12
CA ALA A 154 -5.99 3.59 -0.86
C ALA A 154 -7.25 4.25 -1.45
N GLN A 155 -8.44 3.74 -1.19
CA GLN A 155 -9.72 4.23 -1.71
C GLN A 155 -9.69 4.44 -3.23
N GLY A 156 -9.10 3.51 -3.95
CA GLY A 156 -8.79 3.62 -5.37
C GLY A 156 -10.00 3.90 -6.28
N GLN A 157 -11.22 3.63 -5.80
CA GLN A 157 -12.46 3.96 -6.49
C GLN A 157 -12.65 5.47 -6.68
N ALA A 158 -12.21 6.28 -5.71
CA ALA A 158 -12.31 7.75 -5.78
C ALA A 158 -11.38 8.36 -6.85
N TRP A 159 -10.36 7.62 -7.24
CA TRP A 159 -9.32 8.06 -8.18
C TRP A 159 -9.55 7.64 -9.62
N ARG A 160 -10.59 6.84 -9.89
CA ARG A 160 -10.82 6.25 -11.21
C ARG A 160 -11.72 7.12 -12.06
N PRO A 161 -11.34 7.38 -13.33
CA PRO A 161 -12.26 7.97 -14.31
C PRO A 161 -13.49 7.07 -14.49
N SER A 162 -14.64 7.70 -14.67
CA SER A 162 -15.92 7.02 -14.80
C SER A 162 -16.56 7.35 -16.15
N LYS A 163 -17.00 6.32 -16.89
CA LYS A 163 -17.69 6.49 -18.19
C LYS A 163 -19.19 6.69 -17.97
N LYS A 164 -19.77 7.68 -18.65
CA LYS A 164 -21.21 7.99 -18.60
C LYS A 164 -22.10 6.76 -18.83
N SER A 165 -21.69 5.87 -19.74
CA SER A 165 -22.45 4.64 -20.05
C SER A 165 -22.65 3.68 -18.89
N LYS A 166 -21.99 3.89 -17.76
CA LYS A 166 -22.12 3.06 -16.54
C LYS A 166 -23.10 3.63 -15.51
N PHE A 167 -23.73 4.76 -15.82
CA PHE A 167 -24.59 5.51 -14.90
C PHE A 167 -25.93 5.80 -15.54
N THR A 168 -26.97 5.95 -14.72
CA THR A 168 -28.20 6.58 -15.15
C THR A 168 -27.99 8.09 -15.34
N GLU A 169 -28.89 8.77 -16.06
CA GLU A 169 -28.76 10.22 -16.27
C GLU A 169 -28.75 10.99 -14.94
N SER A 170 -29.54 10.56 -13.94
CA SER A 170 -29.56 11.21 -12.61
C SER A 170 -28.25 11.03 -11.87
N GLN A 171 -27.70 9.80 -11.84
CA GLN A 171 -26.41 9.52 -11.21
C GLN A 171 -25.25 10.25 -11.91
N TRP A 172 -25.31 10.35 -13.25
CA TRP A 172 -24.31 11.09 -14.00
C TRP A 172 -24.35 12.58 -13.67
N LYS A 173 -25.55 13.17 -13.64
CA LYS A 173 -25.74 14.57 -13.25
C LYS A 173 -25.22 14.83 -11.84
N GLU A 174 -25.50 13.95 -10.89
CA GLU A 174 -25.01 14.05 -9.52
C GLU A 174 -23.47 13.99 -9.48
N LEU A 175 -22.88 13.00 -10.13
CA LEU A 175 -21.42 12.81 -10.19
C LEU A 175 -20.69 14.03 -10.79
N THR A 176 -21.25 14.59 -11.87
CA THR A 176 -20.64 15.72 -12.59
C THR A 176 -20.95 17.09 -12.01
N SER A 177 -21.87 17.18 -11.05
CA SER A 177 -22.17 18.43 -10.33
C SER A 177 -21.14 18.81 -9.28
N GLY A 178 -20.30 17.84 -8.86
CA GLY A 178 -19.27 18.02 -7.84
C GLY A 178 -17.92 18.46 -8.40
N LYS A 179 -16.86 18.08 -7.69
CA LYS A 179 -15.46 18.25 -8.14
C LYS A 179 -15.17 17.33 -9.33
N GLY A 180 -14.19 17.69 -10.11
CA GLY A 180 -13.77 16.91 -11.28
C GLY A 180 -14.13 17.58 -12.60
N ILE A 181 -13.79 16.91 -13.70
CA ILE A 181 -14.10 17.39 -15.05
C ILE A 181 -14.73 16.29 -15.90
N GLU A 182 -15.70 16.65 -16.73
CA GLU A 182 -16.24 15.78 -17.75
C GLU A 182 -15.59 16.04 -19.10
N MET A 183 -15.12 14.97 -19.76
CA MET A 183 -14.60 15.05 -21.12
C MET A 183 -15.00 13.82 -21.92
N LYS A 184 -15.62 14.04 -23.09
CA LYS A 184 -16.02 12.96 -24.01
C LYS A 184 -16.79 11.83 -23.31
N ASN A 185 -17.76 12.16 -22.47
CA ASN A 185 -18.55 11.21 -21.69
C ASN A 185 -17.73 10.38 -20.67
N VAL A 186 -16.59 10.90 -20.23
CA VAL A 186 -15.79 10.38 -19.13
C VAL A 186 -15.63 11.47 -18.09
N TRP A 187 -15.97 11.15 -16.87
CA TRP A 187 -15.72 12.00 -15.71
C TRP A 187 -14.37 11.64 -15.09
N TYR A 188 -13.59 12.66 -14.76
CA TYR A 188 -12.30 12.57 -14.09
C TYR A 188 -12.38 13.29 -12.75
N PRO A 189 -12.02 12.62 -11.63
CA PRO A 189 -12.24 13.17 -10.29
C PRO A 189 -11.38 14.39 -9.96
N ASP A 190 -10.20 14.56 -10.55
CA ASP A 190 -9.32 15.70 -10.28
C ASP A 190 -8.99 16.46 -11.59
N ALA A 191 -9.40 17.73 -11.60
CA ALA A 191 -9.15 18.62 -12.73
C ALA A 191 -7.74 19.26 -12.72
N LYS A 192 -7.07 19.27 -11.57
CA LYS A 192 -5.78 19.96 -11.40
C LYS A 192 -4.58 19.22 -12.03
N ASN A 193 -4.79 17.99 -12.48
CA ASN A 193 -3.74 17.21 -13.15
C ASN A 193 -3.61 17.49 -14.65
N ASP A 194 -4.13 18.62 -15.14
CA ASP A 194 -4.06 18.99 -16.57
C ASP A 194 -2.67 19.37 -17.06
N GLU A 195 -1.67 19.50 -16.22
CA GLU A 195 -0.29 19.72 -16.63
C GLU A 195 0.37 18.50 -17.27
N PHE A 196 -0.42 17.46 -17.52
CA PHE A 196 0.07 16.23 -18.09
C PHE A 196 0.42 16.41 -19.56
N ALA A 197 1.68 16.65 -19.82
CA ALA A 197 2.33 16.47 -21.11
C ALA A 197 1.78 17.30 -22.26
N GLY A 198 1.37 18.54 -22.06
CA GLY A 198 0.99 19.44 -23.16
C GLY A 198 -0.16 18.94 -24.03
N LYS A 199 -0.90 17.92 -23.57
CA LYS A 199 -2.12 17.43 -24.21
C LYS A 199 -3.30 17.81 -23.36
N PRO A 200 -4.19 18.71 -23.83
CA PRO A 200 -5.40 19.02 -23.10
C PRO A 200 -6.18 17.74 -22.78
N GLY A 201 -6.41 17.47 -21.53
CA GLY A 201 -7.51 16.66 -21.12
C GLY A 201 -7.29 15.18 -20.89
N LYS A 202 -6.18 14.75 -20.33
CA LYS A 202 -6.08 13.43 -19.70
C LYS A 202 -5.45 13.58 -18.33
N PRO A 203 -6.23 13.86 -17.27
CA PRO A 203 -5.73 13.74 -15.91
C PRO A 203 -5.26 12.31 -15.69
N ASP A 204 -4.00 12.13 -15.30
CA ASP A 204 -3.51 10.79 -14.97
C ASP A 204 -3.89 10.44 -13.55
N MET A 205 -4.99 9.75 -13.43
CA MET A 205 -5.54 9.27 -12.17
C MET A 205 -5.09 7.84 -11.83
N ARG A 206 -4.12 7.29 -12.57
CA ARG A 206 -3.60 5.95 -12.33
C ARG A 206 -2.56 5.95 -11.22
N ARG A 207 -2.71 5.04 -10.30
CA ARG A 207 -1.84 4.80 -9.16
C ARG A 207 -1.62 3.33 -8.95
#